data_1daf6208518029afd6429b3ecf3e3be1
#
_entry.id   1daf6208518029afd6429b3ecf3e3be1
#
_cell.length_a   1.000
_cell.length_b   1.000
_cell.length_c   1.000
_cell.angle_alpha   90.00
_cell.angle_beta   90.00
_cell.angle_gamma   90.00
#
_symmetry.space_group_name_H-M   'P 1'
#
loop_
_entity.id
_entity.type
_entity.pdbx_description
1 polymer ?
#
loop_
_entity_poly.entity_id
_entity_poly.type
_entity_poly.pdbx_seq_one_letter_code
_entity_poly.pdbx_strand_id
1 'polypeptide(L)'
;MADELAFRHVIVDADNPPDPHCKAAGDLDGDGHPDLLAASASGGGLFWYHYPGWEKHRIADGSYTTDMAVADLDGDGRLDVIIPGDEGLIWFQNPQAAGGDPAGPWPATVISPDGARMHDVEAADLNGDGVLDLVTRHQSGFGRWMGNQIHLWVHEADAWRHRTIECTHGEGLRVADLNGNGRPDVVIGGRWYENPGDALAGEWRAHDYISAERFEQGWTRGDVAVETGDLTGDGQIEIVLSPAEGSGCLSWFEAMGDPASGPWIEHVIDPALDHAHGLGLADMDGDGRLDIVVAKMHQASAPQEVAIYYNQDGGEWWRKQVVATSGSHNIVLVDVGGNGRVDIYGANWNDRASTHGAIELWLNEG
;
A
#
# COMPACT_ATOMS: atom_id res chain seq x y z
N MET A 1 -22.93 10.20 20.72
CA MET A 1 -22.30 10.17 19.40
C MET A 1 -20.85 10.54 19.66
N ALA A 2 -19.87 9.75 19.26
CA ALA A 2 -18.49 10.18 19.31
C ALA A 2 -18.38 11.39 18.39
N ASP A 3 -17.65 12.43 18.84
CA ASP A 3 -17.42 13.62 18.02
C ASP A 3 -16.60 13.23 16.78
N GLU A 4 -16.78 13.97 15.68
CA GLU A 4 -15.93 13.81 14.50
C GLU A 4 -14.51 14.31 14.85
N LEU A 5 -13.47 13.59 14.37
CA LEU A 5 -12.10 14.06 14.52
C LEU A 5 -11.87 15.33 13.69
N ALA A 6 -11.08 16.24 14.22
CA ALA A 6 -10.67 17.43 13.51
C ALA A 6 -9.40 17.17 12.70
N PHE A 7 -9.42 17.54 11.42
CA PHE A 7 -8.24 17.42 10.55
C PHE A 7 -7.81 18.80 10.04
N ARG A 8 -6.51 19.09 10.14
CA ARG A 8 -5.92 20.29 9.55
C ARG A 8 -5.28 19.93 8.21
N HIS A 9 -5.80 20.51 7.14
CA HIS A 9 -5.29 20.30 5.79
C HIS A 9 -4.01 21.13 5.56
N VAL A 10 -2.97 20.48 5.04
CA VAL A 10 -1.68 21.06 4.69
C VAL A 10 -1.36 20.71 3.23
N ILE A 11 -0.98 21.68 2.44
CA ILE A 11 -0.35 21.44 1.13
C ILE A 11 1.15 21.32 1.37
N VAL A 12 1.67 20.11 1.20
CA VAL A 12 3.10 19.79 1.33
C VAL A 12 3.86 20.33 0.13
N ASP A 13 3.34 20.07 -1.09
CA ASP A 13 3.94 20.54 -2.33
C ASP A 13 2.81 20.85 -3.35
N ALA A 14 2.72 22.13 -3.71
CA ALA A 14 1.79 22.61 -4.73
C ALA A 14 2.39 22.56 -6.15
N ASP A 15 3.73 22.47 -6.26
CA ASP A 15 4.50 22.29 -7.51
C ASP A 15 5.08 20.88 -7.55
N ASN A 16 4.22 19.91 -7.33
CA ASN A 16 4.52 18.47 -7.25
C ASN A 16 5.06 17.92 -8.58
N PRO A 17 5.72 16.75 -8.55
CA PRO A 17 6.01 16.02 -9.78
C PRO A 17 4.71 15.68 -10.52
N PRO A 18 4.70 15.72 -11.87
CA PRO A 18 3.50 15.40 -12.62
C PRO A 18 3.04 13.97 -12.33
N ASP A 19 1.73 13.82 -12.18
CA ASP A 19 1.09 12.52 -11.86
C ASP A 19 1.76 11.83 -10.66
N PRO A 20 1.59 12.37 -9.42
CA PRO A 20 2.20 11.82 -8.21
C PRO A 20 1.51 10.51 -7.81
N HIS A 21 1.91 9.44 -8.49
CA HIS A 21 1.25 8.15 -8.45
C HIS A 21 1.54 7.40 -7.16
N CYS A 22 2.81 7.25 -6.86
CA CYS A 22 3.33 6.45 -5.79
C CYS A 22 3.66 7.32 -4.57
N LYS A 23 3.32 6.86 -3.38
CA LYS A 23 3.55 7.54 -2.10
C LYS A 23 3.98 6.56 -1.02
N ALA A 24 4.87 7.01 -0.15
CA ALA A 24 5.26 6.31 1.07
C ALA A 24 5.67 7.30 2.16
N ALA A 25 6.00 6.81 3.33
CA ALA A 25 6.56 7.59 4.43
C ALA A 25 7.58 6.76 5.21
N GLY A 26 8.57 7.41 5.80
CA GLY A 26 9.58 6.80 6.64
C GLY A 26 10.60 7.83 7.13
N ASP A 27 11.29 7.55 8.23
CA ASP A 27 12.37 8.38 8.77
C ASP A 27 13.63 8.16 7.92
N LEU A 28 13.81 8.98 6.87
CA LEU A 28 14.88 8.79 5.90
C LEU A 28 16.20 9.43 6.32
N ASP A 29 16.18 10.41 7.21
CA ASP A 29 17.40 11.06 7.69
C ASP A 29 17.78 10.67 9.13
N GLY A 30 16.96 9.88 9.81
CA GLY A 30 17.23 9.34 11.13
C GLY A 30 17.01 10.37 12.25
N ASP A 31 16.17 11.36 12.04
CA ASP A 31 15.86 12.40 13.04
C ASP A 31 14.75 11.99 14.01
N GLY A 32 14.09 10.86 13.76
CA GLY A 32 13.01 10.30 14.59
C GLY A 32 11.61 10.71 14.14
N HIS A 33 11.48 11.40 13.03
CA HIS A 33 10.20 11.76 12.43
C HIS A 33 10.07 11.19 11.02
N PRO A 34 8.89 10.68 10.64
CA PRO A 34 8.68 10.23 9.28
C PRO A 34 8.70 11.40 8.28
N ASP A 35 9.46 11.21 7.21
CA ASP A 35 9.43 12.02 6.00
C ASP A 35 8.39 11.46 5.02
N LEU A 36 7.97 12.27 4.05
CA LEU A 36 7.01 11.86 3.04
C LEU A 36 7.72 11.62 1.70
N LEU A 37 7.30 10.60 0.95
CA LEU A 37 7.85 10.30 -0.37
C LEU A 37 6.75 10.39 -1.43
N ALA A 38 7.11 10.89 -2.61
CA ALA A 38 6.26 10.86 -3.80
C ALA A 38 7.06 10.58 -5.06
N ALA A 39 6.51 9.77 -5.95
CA ALA A 39 7.10 9.47 -7.25
C ALA A 39 6.12 9.77 -8.38
N SER A 40 6.66 10.25 -9.50
CA SER A 40 5.92 10.61 -10.70
C SER A 40 5.78 9.42 -11.66
N ALA A 41 4.58 9.23 -12.19
CA ALA A 41 4.35 8.29 -13.28
C ALA A 41 4.73 8.85 -14.67
N SER A 42 5.00 10.15 -14.78
CA SER A 42 5.17 10.85 -16.06
C SER A 42 6.51 11.58 -16.18
N GLY A 43 7.60 10.98 -15.69
CA GLY A 43 8.96 11.50 -15.86
C GLY A 43 9.37 12.61 -14.89
N GLY A 44 8.61 12.83 -13.82
CA GLY A 44 8.89 13.88 -12.84
C GLY A 44 10.00 13.53 -11.86
N GLY A 45 10.26 12.24 -11.62
CA GLY A 45 11.24 11.74 -10.67
C GLY A 45 10.65 11.21 -9.37
N LEU A 46 11.56 10.83 -8.46
CA LEU A 46 11.30 10.36 -7.11
C LEU A 46 11.84 11.39 -6.13
N PHE A 47 11.01 11.77 -5.15
CA PHE A 47 11.32 12.81 -4.16
C PHE A 47 10.95 12.36 -2.75
N TRP A 48 11.62 12.98 -1.78
CA TRP A 48 11.17 12.99 -0.40
C TRP A 48 11.08 14.42 0.13
N TYR A 49 10.25 14.59 1.18
CA TYR A 49 9.92 15.87 1.80
C TYR A 49 10.25 15.78 3.28
N HIS A 50 11.25 16.55 3.70
CA HIS A 50 11.76 16.52 5.08
C HIS A 50 10.81 17.16 6.07
N TYR A 51 10.44 16.44 7.12
CA TYR A 51 9.65 16.97 8.25
C TYR A 51 10.51 17.95 9.07
N PRO A 52 9.92 19.05 9.69
CA PRO A 52 8.52 19.50 9.56
C PRO A 52 8.33 20.55 8.46
N GLY A 53 9.39 20.96 7.78
CA GLY A 53 9.39 22.08 6.83
C GLY A 53 8.97 21.71 5.42
N TRP A 54 8.98 20.42 5.12
CA TRP A 54 8.66 19.83 3.83
C TRP A 54 9.59 20.30 2.71
N GLU A 55 10.88 20.47 3.05
CA GLU A 55 11.91 20.72 2.04
C GLU A 55 11.97 19.53 1.08
N LYS A 56 11.84 19.85 -0.21
CA LYS A 56 11.82 18.84 -1.28
C LYS A 56 13.22 18.44 -1.71
N HIS A 57 13.54 17.17 -1.59
CA HIS A 57 14.80 16.58 -2.01
C HIS A 57 14.56 15.53 -3.10
N ARG A 58 15.42 15.51 -4.13
CA ARG A 58 15.33 14.56 -5.23
C ARG A 58 16.20 13.34 -4.96
N ILE A 59 15.61 12.16 -4.95
CA ILE A 59 16.33 10.88 -4.91
C ILE A 59 16.82 10.52 -6.30
N ALA A 60 15.95 10.58 -7.32
CA ALA A 60 16.28 10.21 -8.69
C ALA A 60 15.36 10.88 -9.72
N ASP A 61 15.80 10.93 -10.97
CA ASP A 61 14.96 11.21 -12.14
C ASP A 61 14.28 9.92 -12.60
N GLY A 62 13.18 10.02 -13.35
CA GLY A 62 12.54 8.85 -13.96
C GLY A 62 11.02 8.89 -13.92
N SER A 63 10.41 7.78 -14.38
CA SER A 63 8.99 7.48 -14.29
C SER A 63 8.81 6.19 -13.51
N TYR A 64 7.89 6.19 -12.56
CA TYR A 64 7.67 5.10 -11.63
C TYR A 64 6.23 4.63 -11.63
N THR A 65 5.99 3.40 -11.21
CA THR A 65 4.64 2.84 -11.15
C THR A 65 3.89 3.24 -9.87
N THR A 66 2.89 2.47 -9.46
CA THR A 66 1.90 2.86 -8.46
C THR A 66 2.35 2.72 -7.02
N ASP A 67 3.30 1.84 -6.73
CA ASP A 67 3.65 1.48 -5.36
C ASP A 67 5.15 1.53 -5.10
N MET A 68 5.55 1.74 -3.84
CA MET A 68 6.93 1.65 -3.38
C MET A 68 6.99 1.05 -1.98
N ALA A 69 8.03 0.27 -1.72
CA ALA A 69 8.39 -0.15 -0.38
C ALA A 69 9.49 0.75 0.19
N VAL A 70 9.37 1.05 1.49
CA VAL A 70 10.40 1.77 2.27
C VAL A 70 10.82 0.86 3.40
N ALA A 71 12.05 0.35 3.35
CA ALA A 71 12.55 -0.65 4.30
C ALA A 71 14.08 -0.60 4.38
N ASP A 72 14.65 -1.03 5.49
CA ASP A 72 16.09 -1.29 5.64
C ASP A 72 16.42 -2.62 4.94
N LEU A 73 16.71 -2.55 3.64
CA LEU A 73 16.82 -3.75 2.80
C LEU A 73 18.17 -4.46 2.93
N ASP A 74 19.23 -3.75 3.31
CA ASP A 74 20.58 -4.31 3.48
C ASP A 74 20.99 -4.47 4.96
N GLY A 75 20.11 -4.09 5.89
CA GLY A 75 20.33 -4.26 7.33
C GLY A 75 21.34 -3.27 7.91
N ASP A 76 21.54 -2.11 7.27
CA ASP A 76 22.49 -1.09 7.70
C ASP A 76 21.92 -0.09 8.73
N GLY A 77 20.63 -0.20 9.03
CA GLY A 77 19.89 0.61 9.99
C GLY A 77 19.30 1.89 9.38
N ARG A 78 19.28 2.00 8.04
CA ARG A 78 18.68 3.10 7.29
C ARG A 78 17.60 2.60 6.37
N LEU A 79 16.55 3.41 6.20
CA LEU A 79 15.47 3.05 5.28
C LEU A 79 15.87 3.35 3.84
N ASP A 80 15.75 2.35 3.00
CA ASP A 80 15.91 2.40 1.55
C ASP A 80 14.57 2.57 0.84
N VAL A 81 14.61 2.85 -0.45
CA VAL A 81 13.41 2.92 -1.30
C VAL A 81 13.52 1.89 -2.42
N ILE A 82 12.50 1.03 -2.51
CA ILE A 82 12.36 0.02 -3.55
C ILE A 82 11.13 0.39 -4.38
N ILE A 83 11.33 0.62 -5.68
CA ILE A 83 10.27 1.11 -6.54
C ILE A 83 10.36 0.55 -7.96
N PRO A 84 9.25 0.06 -8.54
CA PRO A 84 9.20 -0.30 -9.94
C PRO A 84 9.04 0.95 -10.83
N GLY A 85 9.66 0.92 -12.00
CA GLY A 85 9.60 2.01 -12.97
C GLY A 85 10.01 1.57 -14.38
N ASP A 86 10.14 2.54 -15.28
CA ASP A 86 10.47 2.28 -16.69
C ASP A 86 11.82 1.58 -16.87
N GLU A 87 12.76 1.79 -15.96
CA GLU A 87 14.11 1.20 -16.01
C GLU A 87 14.22 -0.15 -15.30
N GLY A 88 13.17 -0.57 -14.56
CA GLY A 88 13.19 -1.84 -13.82
C GLY A 88 12.56 -1.75 -12.42
N LEU A 89 12.73 -2.82 -11.66
CA LEU A 89 12.58 -2.81 -10.20
C LEU A 89 13.89 -2.29 -9.63
N ILE A 90 13.85 -1.14 -8.98
CA ILE A 90 15.04 -0.40 -8.58
C ILE A 90 15.07 -0.30 -7.05
N TRP A 91 16.22 -0.55 -6.49
CA TRP A 91 16.57 -0.31 -5.11
C TRP A 91 17.46 0.92 -5.02
N PHE A 92 16.97 1.97 -4.37
CA PHE A 92 17.72 3.17 -4.04
C PHE A 92 18.20 3.05 -2.59
N GLN A 93 19.51 2.90 -2.42
CA GLN A 93 20.15 2.76 -1.12
C GLN A 93 20.31 4.12 -0.45
N ASN A 94 19.96 4.21 0.82
CA ASN A 94 20.15 5.43 1.60
C ASN A 94 21.65 5.74 1.78
N PRO A 95 22.13 6.90 1.33
CA PRO A 95 23.56 7.17 1.36
C PRO A 95 24.13 7.43 2.77
N GLN A 96 23.28 7.62 3.79
CA GLN A 96 23.75 8.00 5.14
C GLN A 96 24.64 6.93 5.79
N ALA A 97 24.37 5.65 5.62
CA ALA A 97 25.20 4.59 6.19
C ALA A 97 26.66 4.65 5.67
N ALA A 98 26.84 5.07 4.42
CA ALA A 98 28.14 5.32 3.84
C ALA A 98 28.71 6.71 4.16
N GLY A 99 28.04 7.51 5.01
CA GLY A 99 28.43 8.88 5.35
C GLY A 99 28.06 9.92 4.29
N GLY A 100 27.15 9.57 3.38
CA GLY A 100 26.58 10.48 2.38
C GLY A 100 25.47 11.37 2.95
N ASP A 101 25.01 12.30 2.14
CA ASP A 101 23.90 13.22 2.45
C ASP A 101 22.59 12.66 1.88
N PRO A 102 21.56 12.39 2.71
CA PRO A 102 20.27 11.89 2.21
C PRO A 102 19.55 12.90 1.31
N ALA A 103 19.89 14.19 1.41
CA ALA A 103 19.37 15.22 0.52
C ALA A 103 19.99 15.18 -0.90
N GLY A 104 21.07 14.41 -1.09
CA GLY A 104 21.72 14.19 -2.37
C GLY A 104 21.07 13.04 -3.17
N PRO A 105 21.61 12.75 -4.37
CA PRO A 105 21.16 11.60 -5.16
C PRO A 105 21.56 10.28 -4.49
N TRP A 106 20.66 9.30 -4.54
CA TRP A 106 20.87 7.98 -3.93
C TRP A 106 21.51 7.00 -4.93
N PRO A 107 22.43 6.14 -4.46
CA PRO A 107 22.91 5.00 -5.25
C PRO A 107 21.74 4.10 -5.66
N ALA A 108 21.76 3.62 -6.90
CA ALA A 108 20.69 2.80 -7.44
C ALA A 108 21.21 1.44 -7.91
N THR A 109 20.49 0.37 -7.55
CA THR A 109 20.71 -0.98 -8.02
C THR A 109 19.47 -1.49 -8.74
N VAL A 110 19.58 -1.91 -9.99
CA VAL A 110 18.50 -2.55 -10.73
C VAL A 110 18.42 -4.02 -10.32
N ILE A 111 17.36 -4.38 -9.58
CA ILE A 111 17.09 -5.76 -9.15
C ILE A 111 16.61 -6.58 -10.36
N SER A 112 15.73 -6.00 -11.17
CA SER A 112 15.21 -6.60 -12.40
C SER A 112 14.99 -5.53 -13.47
N PRO A 113 15.31 -5.78 -14.75
CA PRO A 113 15.01 -4.83 -15.82
C PRO A 113 13.52 -4.82 -16.21
N ASP A 114 12.69 -5.72 -15.70
CA ASP A 114 11.25 -5.81 -15.98
C ASP A 114 10.44 -5.16 -14.85
N GLY A 115 10.52 -3.84 -14.72
CA GLY A 115 9.81 -3.08 -13.68
C GLY A 115 8.54 -2.39 -14.17
N ALA A 116 8.46 -2.02 -15.45
CA ALA A 116 7.37 -1.19 -15.99
C ALA A 116 5.97 -1.83 -15.93
N ARG A 117 5.85 -3.10 -15.57
CA ARG A 117 4.59 -3.84 -15.43
C ARG A 117 4.26 -4.20 -13.99
N MET A 118 5.16 -3.94 -13.07
CA MET A 118 4.93 -4.18 -11.64
C MET A 118 4.05 -3.06 -11.12
N HIS A 119 3.01 -3.43 -10.39
CA HIS A 119 2.07 -2.50 -9.79
C HIS A 119 2.30 -2.39 -8.29
N ASP A 120 2.40 -3.51 -7.61
CA ASP A 120 2.55 -3.57 -6.17
C ASP A 120 3.95 -4.07 -5.81
N VAL A 121 4.50 -3.58 -4.69
CA VAL A 121 5.76 -4.05 -4.11
C VAL A 121 5.68 -4.06 -2.59
N GLU A 122 6.03 -5.20 -1.99
CA GLU A 122 6.10 -5.41 -0.55
C GLU A 122 7.46 -5.98 -0.16
N ALA A 123 7.97 -5.59 1.00
CA ALA A 123 9.19 -6.14 1.59
C ALA A 123 8.85 -7.01 2.81
N ALA A 124 9.32 -8.27 2.82
CA ALA A 124 9.09 -9.20 3.91
C ALA A 124 10.17 -10.29 3.91
N ASP A 125 10.50 -10.84 5.08
CA ASP A 125 11.36 -12.02 5.21
C ASP A 125 10.56 -13.28 4.84
N LEU A 126 10.62 -13.69 3.57
CA LEU A 126 9.82 -14.82 3.05
C LEU A 126 10.37 -16.20 3.44
N ASN A 127 11.65 -16.28 3.77
CA ASN A 127 12.37 -17.53 4.02
C ASN A 127 12.78 -17.73 5.49
N GLY A 128 12.60 -16.71 6.35
CA GLY A 128 12.89 -16.76 7.78
C GLY A 128 14.37 -16.63 8.11
N ASP A 129 15.18 -16.02 7.24
CA ASP A 129 16.62 -15.85 7.45
C ASP A 129 17.00 -14.50 8.10
N GLY A 130 16.03 -13.62 8.30
CA GLY A 130 16.19 -12.31 8.89
C GLY A 130 16.62 -11.21 7.91
N VAL A 131 16.68 -11.51 6.61
CA VAL A 131 16.92 -10.55 5.54
C VAL A 131 15.61 -10.29 4.81
N LEU A 132 15.35 -9.05 4.41
CA LEU A 132 14.14 -8.73 3.68
C LEU A 132 14.25 -9.17 2.23
N ASP A 133 13.21 -9.87 1.80
CA ASP A 133 12.90 -10.25 0.44
C ASP A 133 11.84 -9.30 -0.14
N LEU A 134 11.52 -9.42 -1.42
CA LEU A 134 10.49 -8.61 -2.06
C LEU A 134 9.42 -9.48 -2.72
N VAL A 135 8.20 -9.00 -2.67
CA VAL A 135 7.07 -9.53 -3.43
C VAL A 135 6.57 -8.44 -4.35
N THR A 136 6.43 -8.72 -5.64
CA THR A 136 5.82 -7.79 -6.60
C THR A 136 4.69 -8.46 -7.37
N ARG A 137 3.71 -7.68 -7.79
CA ARG A 137 2.63 -8.15 -8.66
C ARG A 137 2.63 -7.37 -9.95
N HIS A 138 2.51 -8.05 -11.07
CA HIS A 138 2.30 -7.40 -12.36
C HIS A 138 0.86 -6.91 -12.47
N GLN A 139 0.71 -5.65 -12.89
CA GLN A 139 -0.60 -5.08 -13.19
C GLN A 139 -1.27 -5.85 -14.33
N SER A 140 -2.55 -6.07 -14.15
CA SER A 140 -3.41 -6.61 -15.17
C SER A 140 -3.65 -5.56 -16.25
N GLY A 141 -3.03 -5.48 -17.33
CA GLY A 141 -3.18 -4.46 -18.40
C GLY A 141 -4.63 -4.08 -18.75
N PHE A 142 -5.42 -3.60 -17.77
CA PHE A 142 -6.81 -3.12 -17.83
C PHE A 142 -7.75 -4.03 -18.66
N GLY A 143 -7.83 -5.32 -18.29
CA GLY A 143 -8.70 -6.30 -18.94
C GLY A 143 -8.02 -7.07 -20.06
N ARG A 144 -6.73 -6.91 -20.24
CA ARG A 144 -5.92 -7.80 -21.06
C ARG A 144 -5.29 -8.86 -20.16
N TRP A 145 -5.07 -10.05 -20.69
CA TRP A 145 -4.54 -11.26 -20.02
C TRP A 145 -3.06 -11.17 -19.57
N MET A 146 -2.55 -9.98 -19.30
CA MET A 146 -1.20 -9.71 -18.78
C MET A 146 -1.32 -9.22 -17.34
N GLY A 147 -0.45 -9.68 -16.46
CA GLY A 147 -0.47 -9.27 -15.06
C GLY A 147 -1.01 -10.35 -14.10
N ASN A 148 -1.04 -11.59 -14.54
CA ASN A 148 -1.45 -12.72 -13.71
C ASN A 148 -0.26 -13.36 -13.02
N GLN A 149 0.68 -12.56 -12.52
CA GLN A 149 1.91 -13.08 -11.94
C GLN A 149 2.29 -12.31 -10.67
N ILE A 150 2.60 -13.08 -9.63
CA ILE A 150 3.31 -12.64 -8.44
C ILE A 150 4.77 -13.06 -8.62
N HIS A 151 5.68 -12.16 -8.34
CA HIS A 151 7.12 -12.41 -8.39
C HIS A 151 7.69 -12.35 -6.99
N LEU A 152 8.41 -13.38 -6.60
CA LEU A 152 9.17 -13.46 -5.37
C LEU A 152 10.64 -13.21 -5.70
N TRP A 153 11.26 -12.29 -5.00
CA TRP A 153 12.65 -11.90 -5.13
C TRP A 153 13.33 -12.16 -3.80
N VAL A 154 14.03 -13.29 -3.69
CA VAL A 154 14.74 -13.67 -2.46
C VAL A 154 16.15 -13.11 -2.49
N HIS A 155 16.49 -12.36 -1.46
CA HIS A 155 17.80 -11.72 -1.30
C HIS A 155 18.78 -12.72 -0.66
N GLU A 156 19.70 -13.28 -1.43
CA GLU A 156 20.73 -14.19 -0.93
C GLU A 156 22.12 -13.55 -1.10
N ALA A 157 22.75 -13.17 0.01
CA ALA A 157 24.06 -12.49 0.04
C ALA A 157 24.09 -11.24 -0.89
N ASP A 158 24.75 -11.34 -2.05
CA ASP A 158 24.91 -10.24 -3.01
C ASP A 158 24.05 -10.42 -4.27
N ALA A 159 23.04 -11.30 -4.24
CA ALA A 159 22.26 -11.66 -5.42
C ALA A 159 20.76 -11.84 -5.12
N TRP A 160 19.94 -11.50 -6.08
CA TRP A 160 18.50 -11.74 -6.06
C TRP A 160 18.17 -13.02 -6.81
N ARG A 161 17.48 -13.95 -6.13
CA ARG A 161 16.89 -15.12 -6.75
C ARG A 161 15.41 -14.88 -6.97
N HIS A 162 14.92 -15.32 -8.11
CA HIS A 162 13.59 -15.00 -8.57
C HIS A 162 12.73 -16.26 -8.81
N ARG A 163 11.47 -16.15 -8.40
CA ARG A 163 10.42 -17.12 -8.72
C ARG A 163 9.14 -16.41 -9.10
N THR A 164 8.38 -16.99 -10.02
CA THR A 164 7.05 -16.52 -10.42
C THR A 164 5.97 -17.50 -9.96
N ILE A 165 4.85 -16.95 -9.49
CA ILE A 165 3.62 -17.68 -9.16
C ILE A 165 2.53 -17.16 -10.09
N GLU A 166 1.82 -18.05 -10.78
CA GLU A 166 0.64 -17.68 -11.56
C GLU A 166 -0.52 -17.35 -10.61
N CYS A 167 -1.20 -16.24 -10.87
CA CYS A 167 -2.32 -15.78 -10.04
C CYS A 167 -3.52 -15.36 -10.88
N THR A 168 -4.62 -14.98 -10.23
CA THR A 168 -5.78 -14.38 -10.88
C THR A 168 -5.45 -12.98 -11.40
N HIS A 169 -6.18 -12.58 -12.44
CA HIS A 169 -6.13 -11.23 -12.99
C HIS A 169 -6.50 -10.18 -11.92
N GLY A 170 -5.86 -9.03 -11.95
CA GLY A 170 -6.14 -7.89 -11.08
C GLY A 170 -4.87 -7.24 -10.51
N GLU A 171 -5.06 -6.25 -9.67
CA GLU A 171 -4.03 -5.56 -8.88
C GLU A 171 -4.35 -5.66 -7.39
N GLY A 172 -3.45 -5.14 -6.55
CA GLY A 172 -3.54 -5.18 -5.10
C GLY A 172 -2.87 -6.41 -4.51
N LEU A 173 -1.92 -6.18 -3.63
CA LEU A 173 -1.12 -7.19 -2.96
C LEU A 173 -0.80 -6.73 -1.55
N ARG A 174 -0.84 -7.65 -0.59
CA ARG A 174 -0.28 -7.51 0.75
C ARG A 174 0.41 -8.79 1.18
N VAL A 175 1.27 -8.64 2.17
CA VAL A 175 1.97 -9.75 2.81
C VAL A 175 1.62 -9.79 4.28
N ALA A 176 1.08 -10.93 4.76
CA ALA A 176 0.66 -11.12 6.14
C ALA A 176 0.69 -12.60 6.53
N ASP A 177 0.95 -12.92 7.79
CA ASP A 177 0.83 -14.29 8.32
C ASP A 177 -0.65 -14.59 8.65
N LEU A 178 -1.42 -15.00 7.63
CA LEU A 178 -2.86 -15.23 7.77
C LEU A 178 -3.21 -16.45 8.62
N ASN A 179 -2.35 -17.47 8.63
CA ASN A 179 -2.62 -18.71 9.32
C ASN A 179 -1.89 -18.86 10.66
N GLY A 180 -1.16 -17.82 11.10
CA GLY A 180 -0.48 -17.77 12.39
C GLY A 180 0.70 -18.73 12.51
N ASN A 181 1.31 -19.12 11.39
CA ASN A 181 2.41 -20.09 11.38
C ASN A 181 3.80 -19.44 11.48
N GLY A 182 3.87 -18.11 11.57
CA GLY A 182 5.10 -17.32 11.67
C GLY A 182 5.77 -17.05 10.32
N ARG A 183 5.09 -17.31 9.21
CA ARG A 183 5.61 -17.05 7.86
C ARG A 183 4.67 -16.10 7.10
N PRO A 184 5.20 -15.10 6.41
CA PRO A 184 4.39 -14.15 5.67
C PRO A 184 3.80 -14.82 4.41
N ASP A 185 2.47 -14.85 4.32
CA ASP A 185 1.70 -15.30 3.17
C ASP A 185 1.46 -14.14 2.19
N VAL A 186 1.12 -14.43 0.94
CA VAL A 186 0.81 -13.41 -0.06
C VAL A 186 -0.70 -13.33 -0.27
N VAL A 187 -1.28 -12.15 -0.08
CA VAL A 187 -2.71 -11.88 -0.19
C VAL A 187 -2.99 -11.01 -1.41
N ILE A 188 -3.95 -11.41 -2.24
CA ILE A 188 -4.45 -10.67 -3.40
C ILE A 188 -5.98 -10.62 -3.39
N GLY A 189 -6.60 -9.91 -4.32
CA GLY A 189 -8.05 -9.90 -4.46
C GLY A 189 -8.63 -11.31 -4.64
N GLY A 190 -9.46 -11.74 -3.69
CA GLY A 190 -10.19 -13.01 -3.71
C GLY A 190 -9.42 -14.25 -3.29
N ARG A 191 -8.10 -14.16 -3.14
CA ARG A 191 -7.22 -15.32 -2.93
C ARG A 191 -5.99 -14.97 -2.10
N TRP A 192 -5.46 -15.95 -1.37
CA TRP A 192 -4.15 -15.85 -0.74
C TRP A 192 -3.30 -17.10 -1.04
N TYR A 193 -1.99 -16.98 -0.88
CA TYR A 193 -1.02 -18.02 -1.17
C TYR A 193 -0.22 -18.31 0.09
N GLU A 194 -0.36 -19.54 0.60
CA GLU A 194 0.33 -20.00 1.80
C GLU A 194 1.82 -20.16 1.55
N ASN A 195 2.63 -19.53 2.40
CA ASN A 195 4.07 -19.61 2.34
C ASN A 195 4.57 -21.00 2.78
N PRO A 196 5.25 -21.77 1.89
CA PRO A 196 5.74 -23.11 2.21
C PRO A 196 6.97 -23.11 3.13
N GLY A 197 7.56 -21.97 3.45
CA GLY A 197 8.83 -21.82 4.18
C GLY A 197 10.07 -21.85 3.27
N ASP A 198 10.05 -22.57 2.15
CA ASP A 198 11.02 -22.43 1.08
C ASP A 198 10.38 -21.61 -0.05
N ALA A 199 10.63 -20.32 -0.05
CA ALA A 199 9.98 -19.39 -0.97
C ALA A 199 10.26 -19.71 -2.44
N LEU A 200 11.43 -20.27 -2.75
CA LEU A 200 11.88 -20.54 -4.11
C LEU A 200 11.48 -21.92 -4.63
N ALA A 201 11.50 -22.97 -3.79
CA ALA A 201 11.28 -24.35 -4.23
C ALA A 201 9.99 -24.98 -3.68
N GLY A 202 9.46 -24.48 -2.57
CA GLY A 202 8.23 -24.98 -1.95
C GLY A 202 6.97 -24.74 -2.78
N GLU A 203 5.89 -25.43 -2.47
CA GLU A 203 4.60 -25.27 -3.14
C GLU A 203 3.78 -24.18 -2.45
N TRP A 204 3.64 -23.01 -3.08
CA TRP A 204 2.72 -21.96 -2.64
C TRP A 204 1.28 -22.38 -2.95
N ARG A 205 0.56 -22.83 -1.93
CA ARG A 205 -0.82 -23.28 -2.06
C ARG A 205 -1.74 -22.09 -2.12
N ALA A 206 -2.63 -22.10 -3.10
CA ALA A 206 -3.65 -21.07 -3.25
C ALA A 206 -4.92 -21.43 -2.47
N HIS A 207 -5.45 -20.48 -1.71
CA HIS A 207 -6.70 -20.59 -0.95
C HIS A 207 -7.63 -19.44 -1.34
N ASP A 208 -8.86 -19.76 -1.72
CA ASP A 208 -9.86 -18.75 -2.05
C ASP A 208 -10.62 -18.36 -0.77
N TYR A 209 -10.57 -17.07 -0.38
CA TYR A 209 -11.38 -16.54 0.72
C TYR A 209 -12.74 -16.03 0.24
N ILE A 210 -12.95 -15.92 -1.06
CA ILE A 210 -14.20 -15.59 -1.71
C ILE A 210 -14.33 -16.37 -3.01
N SER A 211 -15.53 -16.78 -3.39
CA SER A 211 -15.74 -17.45 -4.67
C SER A 211 -15.49 -16.51 -5.85
N ALA A 212 -14.95 -17.02 -6.95
CA ALA A 212 -14.71 -16.23 -8.15
C ALA A 212 -15.97 -15.53 -8.65
N GLU A 213 -17.15 -16.20 -8.59
CA GLU A 213 -18.43 -15.61 -8.96
C GLU A 213 -18.79 -14.42 -8.08
N ARG A 214 -18.61 -14.53 -6.76
CA ARG A 214 -18.90 -13.41 -5.83
C ARG A 214 -17.90 -12.26 -6.05
N PHE A 215 -16.63 -12.56 -6.31
CA PHE A 215 -15.62 -11.57 -6.59
C PHE A 215 -15.95 -10.75 -7.84
N GLU A 216 -16.32 -11.42 -8.95
CA GLU A 216 -16.73 -10.75 -10.18
C GLU A 216 -18.01 -9.90 -10.03
N GLN A 217 -18.91 -10.30 -9.14
CA GLN A 217 -20.12 -9.53 -8.83
C GLN A 217 -19.86 -8.35 -7.91
N GLY A 218 -18.88 -8.47 -7.02
CA GLY A 218 -18.56 -7.46 -6.01
C GLY A 218 -17.64 -6.34 -6.53
N TRP A 219 -16.80 -6.65 -7.51
CA TRP A 219 -15.80 -5.74 -8.02
C TRP A 219 -15.72 -5.83 -9.55
N THR A 220 -16.20 -4.80 -10.24
CA THR A 220 -16.51 -4.84 -11.68
C THR A 220 -15.33 -5.11 -12.61
N ARG A 221 -14.09 -4.93 -12.14
CA ARG A 221 -12.89 -5.12 -12.96
C ARG A 221 -11.91 -6.13 -12.38
N GLY A 222 -12.13 -6.57 -11.15
CA GLY A 222 -11.19 -7.42 -10.42
C GLY A 222 -9.92 -6.70 -9.95
N ASP A 223 -9.82 -5.40 -10.21
CA ASP A 223 -8.72 -4.56 -9.74
C ASP A 223 -9.14 -3.94 -8.40
N VAL A 224 -8.47 -4.31 -7.32
CA VAL A 224 -8.84 -3.96 -5.93
C VAL A 224 -7.64 -3.46 -5.16
N ALA A 225 -7.88 -2.56 -4.21
CA ALA A 225 -6.93 -2.33 -3.14
C ALA A 225 -7.18 -3.37 -2.04
N VAL A 226 -6.10 -3.89 -1.47
CA VAL A 226 -6.10 -4.93 -0.44
C VAL A 226 -5.41 -4.41 0.79
N GLU A 227 -5.98 -4.66 1.97
CA GLU A 227 -5.33 -4.46 3.26
C GLU A 227 -5.58 -5.66 4.16
N THR A 228 -4.71 -5.84 5.15
CA THR A 228 -4.79 -6.93 6.13
C THR A 228 -4.53 -6.41 7.54
N GLY A 229 -5.33 -6.86 8.51
CA GLY A 229 -5.17 -6.45 9.90
C GLY A 229 -6.19 -7.12 10.81
N ASP A 230 -5.92 -7.14 12.11
CA ASP A 230 -6.83 -7.64 13.14
C ASP A 230 -7.91 -6.58 13.45
N LEU A 231 -9.05 -6.66 12.74
CA LEU A 231 -10.17 -5.74 12.87
C LEU A 231 -11.07 -6.07 14.06
N THR A 232 -11.11 -7.34 14.45
CA THR A 232 -11.99 -7.83 15.51
C THR A 232 -11.33 -7.78 16.88
N GLY A 233 -10.00 -7.72 16.95
CA GLY A 233 -9.22 -7.74 18.17
C GLY A 233 -9.05 -9.15 18.75
N ASP A 234 -9.26 -10.19 17.95
CA ASP A 234 -9.16 -11.59 18.38
C ASP A 234 -7.79 -12.23 18.12
N GLY A 235 -6.90 -11.50 17.43
CA GLY A 235 -5.54 -11.93 17.08
C GLY A 235 -5.45 -12.69 15.76
N GLN A 236 -6.54 -12.86 15.03
CA GLN A 236 -6.53 -13.33 13.64
C GLN A 236 -6.44 -12.13 12.69
N ILE A 237 -5.95 -12.35 11.48
CA ILE A 237 -5.83 -11.30 10.47
C ILE A 237 -6.99 -11.40 9.51
N GLU A 238 -7.74 -10.33 9.39
CA GLU A 238 -8.79 -10.14 8.40
C GLU A 238 -8.24 -9.48 7.13
N ILE A 239 -8.99 -9.62 6.03
CA ILE A 239 -8.67 -9.02 4.73
C ILE A 239 -9.71 -7.96 4.41
N VAL A 240 -9.26 -6.78 3.97
CA VAL A 240 -10.14 -5.69 3.52
C VAL A 240 -9.95 -5.47 2.03
N LEU A 241 -11.05 -5.31 1.30
CA LEU A 241 -11.05 -4.97 -0.14
C LEU A 241 -11.83 -3.69 -0.40
N SER A 242 -11.27 -2.83 -1.25
CA SER A 242 -12.00 -1.72 -1.89
C SER A 242 -11.85 -1.78 -3.42
N PRO A 243 -12.80 -1.21 -4.20
CA PRO A 243 -12.72 -1.22 -5.67
C PRO A 243 -11.73 -0.16 -6.15
N ALA A 244 -10.51 -0.57 -6.55
CA ALA A 244 -9.47 0.35 -7.00
C ALA A 244 -9.82 0.99 -8.36
N GLU A 245 -10.04 0.18 -9.38
CA GLU A 245 -10.17 0.62 -10.77
C GLU A 245 -11.60 0.53 -11.35
N GLY A 246 -12.61 0.41 -10.51
CA GLY A 246 -13.99 0.24 -10.95
C GLY A 246 -15.00 0.56 -9.88
N SER A 247 -16.18 -0.06 -9.96
CA SER A 247 -17.22 0.04 -8.93
C SER A 247 -17.29 -1.26 -8.15
N GLY A 248 -17.57 -1.17 -6.85
CA GLY A 248 -17.70 -2.34 -6.02
C GLY A 248 -18.05 -2.01 -4.57
N CYS A 249 -17.81 -2.97 -3.70
CA CYS A 249 -18.06 -2.86 -2.27
C CYS A 249 -16.76 -2.53 -1.52
N LEU A 250 -16.88 -1.81 -0.40
CA LEU A 250 -15.91 -1.91 0.68
C LEU A 250 -16.37 -3.07 1.55
N SER A 251 -15.58 -4.12 1.61
CA SER A 251 -15.88 -5.31 2.40
C SER A 251 -14.65 -5.77 3.17
N TRP A 252 -14.88 -6.44 4.31
CA TRP A 252 -13.85 -7.20 4.99
C TRP A 252 -14.25 -8.66 5.12
N PHE A 253 -13.27 -9.52 5.30
CA PHE A 253 -13.42 -10.97 5.28
C PHE A 253 -12.78 -11.59 6.51
N GLU A 254 -13.57 -12.42 7.21
CA GLU A 254 -13.21 -13.11 8.44
C GLU A 254 -13.10 -14.61 8.20
N ALA A 255 -12.02 -15.23 8.62
CA ALA A 255 -11.88 -16.68 8.60
C ALA A 255 -12.56 -17.32 9.82
N MET A 256 -13.49 -18.24 9.58
CA MET A 256 -14.13 -18.99 10.67
C MET A 256 -13.28 -20.21 11.03
N GLY A 257 -12.26 -20.01 11.86
CA GLY A 257 -11.30 -21.02 12.28
C GLY A 257 -10.04 -21.03 11.43
N ASP A 258 -9.61 -22.19 10.91
CA ASP A 258 -8.38 -22.30 10.10
C ASP A 258 -8.54 -21.59 8.75
N PRO A 259 -7.78 -20.52 8.44
CA PRO A 259 -7.90 -19.76 7.20
C PRO A 259 -7.69 -20.58 5.92
N ALA A 260 -6.91 -21.68 6.01
CA ALA A 260 -6.62 -22.54 4.86
C ALA A 260 -7.75 -23.52 4.52
N SER A 261 -8.62 -23.82 5.46
CA SER A 261 -9.66 -24.87 5.27
C SER A 261 -11.04 -24.48 5.76
N GLY A 262 -11.15 -23.45 6.59
CA GLY A 262 -12.42 -22.96 7.12
C GLY A 262 -13.18 -22.09 6.11
N PRO A 263 -14.47 -21.84 6.35
CA PRO A 263 -15.21 -20.88 5.57
C PRO A 263 -14.77 -19.45 5.93
N TRP A 264 -14.79 -18.56 4.94
CA TRP A 264 -14.65 -17.12 5.12
C TRP A 264 -16.02 -16.44 5.06
N ILE A 265 -16.23 -15.44 5.89
CA ILE A 265 -17.45 -14.63 5.93
C ILE A 265 -17.12 -13.24 5.38
N GLU A 266 -17.94 -12.78 4.43
CA GLU A 266 -17.89 -11.40 3.93
C GLU A 266 -18.79 -10.49 4.76
N HIS A 267 -18.23 -9.36 5.20
CA HIS A 267 -18.94 -8.27 5.86
C HIS A 267 -18.89 -7.03 4.97
N VAL A 268 -20.03 -6.63 4.41
CA VAL A 268 -20.11 -5.45 3.54
C VAL A 268 -20.28 -4.20 4.39
N ILE A 269 -19.35 -3.27 4.27
CA ILE A 269 -19.35 -1.96 4.97
C ILE A 269 -20.07 -0.90 4.12
N ASP A 270 -19.63 -0.73 2.88
CA ASP A 270 -20.22 0.20 1.91
C ASP A 270 -20.48 -0.54 0.60
N PRO A 271 -21.74 -0.71 0.19
CA PRO A 271 -22.09 -1.52 -0.98
C PRO A 271 -21.84 -0.83 -2.32
N ALA A 272 -21.47 0.45 -2.32
CA ALA A 272 -21.44 1.24 -3.56
C ALA A 272 -20.33 2.29 -3.59
N LEU A 273 -19.10 1.82 -3.74
CA LEU A 273 -17.94 2.68 -4.02
C LEU A 273 -17.53 2.60 -5.49
N ASP A 274 -16.84 3.63 -5.95
CA ASP A 274 -16.22 3.67 -7.27
C ASP A 274 -14.81 4.25 -7.18
N HIS A 275 -13.84 3.58 -7.83
CA HIS A 275 -12.45 4.01 -7.92
C HIS A 275 -11.87 4.44 -6.56
N ALA A 276 -12.13 3.62 -5.54
CA ALA A 276 -11.64 3.79 -4.18
C ALA A 276 -10.27 3.11 -4.04
N HIS A 277 -9.28 3.68 -4.71
CA HIS A 277 -7.95 3.11 -4.87
C HIS A 277 -7.08 3.25 -3.61
N GLY A 278 -7.22 4.36 -2.90
CA GLY A 278 -6.55 4.54 -1.61
C GLY A 278 -7.26 3.73 -0.53
N LEU A 279 -6.54 2.82 0.12
CA LEU A 279 -7.01 2.00 1.24
C LEU A 279 -5.91 1.92 2.29
N GLY A 280 -6.26 2.00 3.56
CA GLY A 280 -5.33 1.86 4.66
C GLY A 280 -6.05 1.52 5.97
N LEU A 281 -5.33 0.90 6.90
CA LEU A 281 -5.81 0.53 8.23
C LEU A 281 -4.98 1.21 9.32
N ALA A 282 -5.62 1.86 10.25
CA ALA A 282 -4.97 2.43 11.45
C ALA A 282 -6.02 2.71 12.53
N ASP A 283 -5.61 2.77 13.77
CA ASP A 283 -6.41 3.29 14.88
C ASP A 283 -6.43 4.83 14.80
N MET A 284 -7.45 5.37 14.12
CA MET A 284 -7.54 6.81 13.83
C MET A 284 -8.05 7.64 15.01
N ASP A 285 -8.87 7.05 15.88
CA ASP A 285 -9.47 7.77 17.02
C ASP A 285 -8.85 7.39 18.38
N GLY A 286 -7.86 6.50 18.41
CA GLY A 286 -7.10 6.12 19.59
C GLY A 286 -7.85 5.18 20.52
N ASP A 287 -8.84 4.43 20.01
CA ASP A 287 -9.66 3.52 20.82
C ASP A 287 -9.13 2.08 20.88
N GLY A 288 -8.03 1.80 20.17
CA GLY A 288 -7.33 0.52 20.13
C GLY A 288 -7.83 -0.45 19.07
N ARG A 289 -8.75 -0.03 18.19
CA ARG A 289 -9.25 -0.81 17.06
C ARG A 289 -8.76 -0.23 15.74
N LEU A 290 -8.54 -1.09 14.75
CA LEU A 290 -8.20 -0.63 13.41
C LEU A 290 -9.45 -0.08 12.71
N ASP A 291 -9.36 1.16 12.26
CA ASP A 291 -10.29 1.81 11.37
C ASP A 291 -9.87 1.63 9.92
N ILE A 292 -10.78 1.85 8.99
CA ILE A 292 -10.50 1.78 7.56
C ILE A 292 -10.53 3.19 6.98
N VAL A 293 -9.45 3.60 6.31
CA VAL A 293 -9.38 4.85 5.55
C VAL A 293 -9.45 4.54 4.07
N VAL A 294 -10.37 5.20 3.37
CA VAL A 294 -10.58 5.02 1.93
C VAL A 294 -10.46 6.36 1.22
N ALA A 295 -9.76 6.38 0.09
CA ALA A 295 -9.72 7.54 -0.79
C ALA A 295 -10.14 7.18 -2.22
N LYS A 296 -11.07 7.96 -2.75
CA LYS A 296 -11.51 7.89 -4.15
C LYS A 296 -10.52 8.66 -5.02
N MET A 297 -10.05 8.03 -6.10
CA MET A 297 -9.09 8.67 -7.01
C MET A 297 -9.76 9.56 -8.05
N HIS A 298 -8.96 10.21 -8.90
CA HIS A 298 -9.39 11.18 -9.91
C HIS A 298 -10.41 10.65 -10.95
N GLN A 299 -10.50 9.34 -11.15
CA GLN A 299 -11.45 8.71 -12.08
C GLN A 299 -12.84 8.50 -11.43
N ALA A 300 -12.94 8.61 -10.11
CA ALA A 300 -14.18 8.43 -9.40
C ALA A 300 -15.22 9.50 -9.70
N SER A 301 -16.47 9.17 -9.45
CA SER A 301 -17.55 10.15 -9.42
C SER A 301 -17.35 11.17 -8.28
N ALA A 302 -17.67 12.43 -8.53
CA ALA A 302 -17.60 13.47 -7.50
C ALA A 302 -18.75 13.31 -6.46
N PRO A 303 -18.50 13.61 -5.16
CA PRO A 303 -17.23 14.07 -4.62
C PRO A 303 -16.20 12.95 -4.53
N GLN A 304 -14.92 13.28 -4.72
CA GLN A 304 -13.82 12.35 -4.54
C GLN A 304 -13.43 12.35 -3.05
N GLU A 305 -14.11 11.52 -2.30
CA GLU A 305 -13.98 11.51 -0.83
C GLU A 305 -12.67 10.85 -0.39
N VAL A 306 -12.04 11.44 0.64
CA VAL A 306 -11.15 10.79 1.58
C VAL A 306 -11.97 10.60 2.85
N ALA A 307 -12.22 9.37 3.26
CA ALA A 307 -13.15 9.05 4.32
C ALA A 307 -12.59 7.99 5.27
N ILE A 308 -12.92 8.12 6.54
CA ILE A 308 -12.63 7.15 7.59
C ILE A 308 -13.92 6.39 7.90
N TYR A 309 -13.83 5.08 7.98
CA TYR A 309 -14.85 4.20 8.51
C TYR A 309 -14.34 3.70 9.86
N TYR A 310 -14.84 4.32 10.93
CA TYR A 310 -14.48 3.97 12.31
C TYR A 310 -15.10 2.63 12.70
N ASN A 311 -14.25 1.74 13.17
CA ASN A 311 -14.62 0.43 13.65
C ASN A 311 -15.35 0.54 15.00
N GLN A 312 -16.60 0.22 15.02
CA GLN A 312 -17.38 0.20 16.24
C GLN A 312 -17.67 -1.25 16.62
N ASP A 313 -17.33 -1.60 17.85
CA ASP A 313 -17.67 -2.90 18.43
C ASP A 313 -17.08 -4.11 17.67
N GLY A 314 -15.77 -4.01 17.27
CA GLY A 314 -15.03 -5.13 16.67
C GLY A 314 -15.54 -5.54 15.29
N GLY A 315 -15.84 -4.58 14.42
CA GLY A 315 -16.29 -4.82 13.04
C GLY A 315 -17.79 -4.98 12.85
N GLU A 316 -18.60 -4.99 13.94
CA GLU A 316 -20.04 -5.18 13.86
C GLU A 316 -20.77 -4.03 13.14
N TRP A 317 -20.31 -2.80 13.29
CA TRP A 317 -20.78 -1.67 12.49
C TRP A 317 -19.73 -0.57 12.38
N TRP A 318 -19.88 0.28 11.36
CA TRP A 318 -18.91 1.28 10.96
C TRP A 318 -19.53 2.67 10.88
N ARG A 319 -18.86 3.67 11.44
CA ARG A 319 -19.27 5.08 11.35
C ARG A 319 -18.39 5.81 10.34
N LYS A 320 -18.97 6.33 9.28
CA LYS A 320 -18.23 7.07 8.25
C LYS A 320 -18.07 8.54 8.65
N GLN A 321 -16.85 9.06 8.45
CA GLN A 321 -16.55 10.50 8.44
C GLN A 321 -15.82 10.85 7.14
N VAL A 322 -16.26 11.90 6.44
CA VAL A 322 -15.55 12.44 5.26
C VAL A 322 -14.57 13.50 5.75
N VAL A 323 -13.28 13.28 5.50
CA VAL A 323 -12.19 14.19 5.87
C VAL A 323 -11.95 15.23 4.79
N ALA A 324 -12.00 14.82 3.52
CA ALA A 324 -11.76 15.68 2.36
C ALA A 324 -12.55 15.23 1.13
N THR A 325 -12.61 16.09 0.12
CA THR A 325 -13.26 15.82 -1.18
C THR A 325 -12.34 16.06 -2.38
N SER A 326 -11.04 16.19 -2.13
CA SER A 326 -10.00 16.27 -3.16
C SER A 326 -9.57 14.90 -3.70
N GLY A 327 -9.86 13.85 -2.95
CA GLY A 327 -9.51 12.49 -3.28
C GLY A 327 -8.00 12.20 -3.15
N SER A 328 -7.63 10.96 -3.39
CA SER A 328 -6.23 10.54 -3.53
C SER A 328 -6.14 9.28 -4.37
N HIS A 329 -5.08 9.13 -5.15
CA HIS A 329 -4.86 7.89 -5.91
C HIS A 329 -4.45 6.75 -4.97
N ASN A 330 -3.42 6.94 -4.16
CA ASN A 330 -3.03 6.11 -3.02
C ASN A 330 -3.01 6.99 -1.78
N ILE A 331 -3.05 6.39 -0.60
CA ILE A 331 -2.88 7.07 0.68
C ILE A 331 -1.79 6.38 1.50
N VAL A 332 -1.21 7.12 2.41
CA VAL A 332 -0.33 6.59 3.46
C VAL A 332 -0.85 7.08 4.81
N LEU A 333 -0.93 6.19 5.76
CA LEU A 333 -1.32 6.48 7.13
C LEU A 333 -0.05 6.53 7.99
N VAL A 334 0.23 7.68 8.60
CA VAL A 334 1.49 7.92 9.30
C VAL A 334 1.33 8.99 10.36
N ASP A 335 1.90 8.81 11.54
CA ASP A 335 2.02 9.87 12.55
C ASP A 335 3.29 10.67 12.27
N VAL A 336 3.19 11.72 11.43
CA VAL A 336 4.36 12.52 11.04
C VAL A 336 4.91 13.36 12.21
N GLY A 337 4.05 13.69 13.18
CA GLY A 337 4.41 14.54 14.32
C GLY A 337 4.90 13.77 15.54
N GLY A 338 4.83 12.44 15.56
CA GLY A 338 5.15 11.61 16.71
C GLY A 338 4.25 11.89 17.91
N ASN A 339 3.01 12.29 17.67
CA ASN A 339 2.08 12.71 18.73
C ASN A 339 1.08 11.61 19.12
N GLY A 340 1.19 10.41 18.53
CA GLY A 340 0.33 9.26 18.75
C GLY A 340 -0.98 9.31 17.97
N ARG A 341 -1.13 10.24 17.02
CA ARG A 341 -2.30 10.38 16.15
C ARG A 341 -1.90 10.15 14.71
N VAL A 342 -2.58 9.24 14.07
CA VAL A 342 -2.28 8.89 12.69
C VAL A 342 -2.86 9.94 11.75
N ASP A 343 -2.01 10.49 10.87
CA ASP A 343 -2.33 11.44 9.84
C ASP A 343 -2.61 10.72 8.51
N ILE A 344 -3.25 11.41 7.57
CA ILE A 344 -3.51 10.88 6.23
C ILE A 344 -2.68 11.68 5.23
N TYR A 345 -1.80 11.00 4.50
CA TYR A 345 -0.98 11.56 3.45
C TYR A 345 -1.48 11.09 2.07
N GLY A 346 -1.61 11.99 1.11
CA GLY A 346 -2.13 11.66 -0.20
C GLY A 346 -1.79 12.65 -1.29
N ALA A 347 -2.08 12.26 -2.53
CA ALA A 347 -2.11 13.11 -3.70
C ALA A 347 -3.01 12.47 -4.74
N ASN A 348 -3.86 13.25 -5.37
CA ASN A 348 -4.64 12.78 -6.49
C ASN A 348 -3.89 13.02 -7.80
N TRP A 349 -4.15 12.17 -8.78
CA TRP A 349 -3.41 12.23 -10.05
C TRP A 349 -3.95 13.35 -10.96
N ASN A 350 -3.05 14.09 -11.54
CA ASN A 350 -3.15 15.08 -12.61
C ASN A 350 -4.23 16.20 -12.52
N ASP A 351 -4.45 16.84 -13.66
CA ASP A 351 -5.28 18.04 -13.87
C ASP A 351 -6.80 17.83 -13.72
N ARG A 352 -7.26 16.61 -13.49
CA ARG A 352 -8.69 16.30 -13.19
C ARG A 352 -9.01 16.43 -11.70
N ALA A 353 -8.00 16.39 -10.84
CA ALA A 353 -8.17 16.59 -9.42
C ALA A 353 -8.42 18.06 -9.08
N SER A 354 -9.22 18.34 -8.08
CA SER A 354 -9.50 19.70 -7.60
C SER A 354 -8.24 20.43 -7.11
N THR A 355 -7.23 19.71 -6.69
CA THR A 355 -5.94 20.20 -6.20
C THR A 355 -4.82 20.10 -7.23
N HIS A 356 -5.13 19.74 -8.46
CA HIS A 356 -4.17 19.60 -9.57
C HIS A 356 -2.98 18.66 -9.24
N GLY A 357 -3.22 17.65 -8.41
CA GLY A 357 -2.21 16.69 -7.99
C GLY A 357 -1.25 17.19 -6.90
N ALA A 358 -1.59 18.27 -6.20
CA ALA A 358 -0.81 18.69 -5.05
C ALA A 358 -0.58 17.55 -4.05
N ILE A 359 0.58 17.56 -3.42
CA ILE A 359 0.87 16.66 -2.30
C ILE A 359 0.17 17.22 -1.07
N GLU A 360 -0.75 16.44 -0.49
CA GLU A 360 -1.64 16.84 0.58
C GLU A 360 -1.42 16.01 1.85
N LEU A 361 -1.55 16.65 2.98
CA LEU A 361 -1.50 15.99 4.29
C LEU A 361 -2.68 16.49 5.13
N TRP A 362 -3.44 15.57 5.71
CA TRP A 362 -4.52 15.85 6.66
C TRP A 362 -4.05 15.42 8.04
N LEU A 363 -3.62 16.41 8.82
CA LEU A 363 -3.10 16.21 10.18
C LEU A 363 -4.26 16.01 11.15
N ASN A 364 -4.23 14.92 11.88
CA ASN A 364 -5.21 14.55 12.89
C ASN A 364 -5.01 15.40 14.16
N GLU A 365 -5.93 16.31 14.45
CA GLU A 365 -5.88 17.18 15.63
C GLU A 365 -6.72 16.64 16.81
N GLY A 366 -7.43 15.52 16.63
CA GLY A 366 -8.25 14.84 17.62
C GLY A 366 -9.67 15.29 17.70
#